data_ab915256fcb247f2f9d6547101de42a6
#
_entry.id   ab915256fcb247f2f9d6547101de42a6
#
_cell.length_a   1.000
_cell.length_b   1.000
_cell.length_c   1.000
_cell.angle_alpha   90.00
_cell.angle_beta   90.00
_cell.angle_gamma   90.00
#
_symmetry.space_group_name_H-M   'P 1'
#
loop_
_entity.id
_entity.type
_entity.pdbx_description
1 polymer ?
#
loop_
_entity_poly.entity_id
_entity_poly.type
_entity_poly.pdbx_seq_one_letter_code
_entity_poly.pdbx_strand_id
1 'polypeptide(L)'
;AKAFKVKLSTNFKGSNYTYSHKKCVFAQAKTDQGIEGFCYLGDDFGLGRKIAKMINEDFSKILIGRDPAHVELLWDEMRPMARNILGDRRIALHAQALSDILCWDLYAKSENKSMITLLGKKRTSASIIAIAGYYGPHKSLIDLAKETKNLIEIGCKGMKLKVGGLSVSEDFRRVKTVREAGGKDFLLAVDANQAWTLEEALEFARACEHLDLLWIEEPVHWDND
;
A
#
# COMPACT_ATOMS: atom_id res chain seq x y z
N ALA A 1 -14.45 -11.00 10.49
CA ALA A 1 -13.10 -10.79 9.92
C ALA A 1 -12.17 -11.95 10.29
N LYS A 2 -11.13 -12.17 9.48
CA LYS A 2 -10.16 -13.25 9.67
C LYS A 2 -8.77 -12.82 9.18
N ALA A 3 -7.73 -13.16 9.93
CA ALA A 3 -6.35 -12.95 9.53
C ALA A 3 -5.80 -14.13 8.73
N PHE A 4 -5.03 -13.83 7.70
CA PHE A 4 -4.40 -14.79 6.81
C PHE A 4 -2.90 -14.54 6.70
N LYS A 5 -2.15 -15.60 6.49
CA LYS A 5 -0.72 -15.58 6.16
C LYS A 5 -0.50 -16.54 4.99
N VAL A 6 -0.12 -15.99 3.83
CA VAL A 6 0.09 -16.76 2.60
C VAL A 6 1.57 -16.68 2.22
N LYS A 7 2.19 -17.82 1.95
CA LYS A 7 3.57 -17.87 1.48
C LYS A 7 3.63 -17.32 0.04
N LEU A 8 4.59 -16.45 -0.22
CA LEU A 8 4.82 -15.93 -1.56
C LEU A 8 5.64 -16.92 -2.39
N SER A 9 5.42 -16.95 -3.70
CA SER A 9 6.20 -17.77 -4.63
C SER A 9 7.66 -17.28 -4.74
N THR A 10 7.86 -15.98 -4.55
CA THR A 10 9.19 -15.33 -4.55
C THR A 10 9.29 -14.38 -3.36
N ASN A 11 10.51 -14.19 -2.86
CA ASN A 11 10.76 -13.19 -1.83
C ASN A 11 10.89 -11.80 -2.46
N PHE A 12 10.28 -10.80 -1.82
CA PHE A 12 10.43 -9.38 -2.17
C PHE A 12 11.40 -8.75 -1.18
N LYS A 13 12.60 -8.41 -1.66
CA LYS A 13 13.64 -7.76 -0.85
C LYS A 13 13.71 -6.27 -1.18
N GLY A 14 13.38 -5.42 -0.22
CA GLY A 14 13.65 -3.98 -0.22
C GLY A 14 15.07 -3.67 0.27
N SER A 15 15.31 -2.45 0.70
CA SER A 15 16.61 -2.02 1.25
C SER A 15 16.98 -2.76 2.54
N ASN A 16 16.10 -2.76 3.52
CA ASN A 16 16.32 -3.26 4.89
C ASN A 16 15.29 -4.30 5.35
N TYR A 17 14.44 -4.82 4.44
CA TYR A 17 13.42 -5.82 4.76
C TYR A 17 13.30 -6.88 3.66
N THR A 18 12.68 -8.01 4.03
CA THR A 18 12.35 -9.08 3.09
C THR A 18 10.97 -9.66 3.41
N TYR A 19 10.09 -9.68 2.42
CA TYR A 19 8.79 -10.34 2.50
C TYR A 19 8.86 -11.73 1.88
N SER A 20 8.64 -12.75 2.68
CA SER A 20 8.45 -14.14 2.24
C SER A 20 6.98 -14.60 2.31
N HIS A 21 6.15 -13.81 2.97
CA HIS A 21 4.72 -14.06 3.16
C HIS A 21 3.94 -12.76 3.00
N LYS A 22 2.76 -12.86 2.40
CA LYS A 22 1.73 -11.83 2.50
C LYS A 22 0.87 -12.13 3.73
N LYS A 23 0.78 -11.17 4.65
CA LYS A 23 -0.16 -11.20 5.77
C LYS A 23 -1.26 -10.21 5.48
N CYS A 24 -2.51 -10.57 5.77
CA CYS A 24 -3.65 -9.68 5.58
C CYS A 24 -4.79 -10.04 6.54
N VAL A 25 -5.66 -9.07 6.77
CA VAL A 25 -6.94 -9.26 7.41
C VAL A 25 -8.01 -9.11 6.34
N PHE A 26 -8.87 -10.08 6.21
CA PHE A 26 -10.03 -10.07 5.34
C PHE A 26 -11.29 -9.90 6.20
N ALA A 27 -12.18 -9.01 5.80
CA ALA A 27 -13.47 -8.81 6.42
C ALA A 27 -14.59 -9.00 5.40
N GLN A 28 -15.69 -9.59 5.87
CA GLN A 28 -16.91 -9.83 5.11
C GLN A 28 -18.11 -9.51 6.00
N ALA A 29 -19.12 -8.90 5.41
CA ALA A 29 -20.43 -8.74 6.06
C ALA A 29 -21.54 -9.01 5.04
N LYS A 30 -22.72 -9.34 5.56
CA LYS A 30 -23.92 -9.58 4.77
C LYS A 30 -25.07 -8.79 5.37
N THR A 31 -25.84 -8.12 4.51
CA THR A 31 -27.08 -7.43 4.92
C THR A 31 -28.23 -8.42 5.05
N ASP A 32 -29.32 -7.99 5.67
CA ASP A 32 -30.59 -8.71 5.74
C ASP A 32 -31.22 -8.92 4.35
N GLN A 33 -30.89 -8.06 3.38
CA GLN A 33 -31.30 -8.17 1.97
C GLN A 33 -30.41 -9.12 1.17
N GLY A 34 -29.41 -9.75 1.80
CA GLY A 34 -28.52 -10.71 1.14
C GLY A 34 -27.33 -10.11 0.40
N ILE A 35 -27.13 -8.79 0.47
CA ILE A 35 -25.97 -8.13 -0.16
C ILE A 35 -24.71 -8.46 0.64
N GLU A 36 -23.64 -8.88 -0.05
CA GLU A 36 -22.37 -9.23 0.57
C GLU A 36 -21.30 -8.20 0.24
N GLY A 37 -20.65 -7.66 1.29
CA GLY A 37 -19.51 -6.76 1.20
C GLY A 37 -18.22 -7.44 1.61
N PHE A 38 -17.11 -7.00 1.00
CA PHE A 38 -15.78 -7.56 1.24
C PHE A 38 -14.72 -6.46 1.27
N CYS A 39 -13.76 -6.62 2.15
CA CYS A 39 -12.54 -5.82 2.11
C CYS A 39 -11.35 -6.57 2.70
N TYR A 40 -10.16 -6.09 2.43
CA TYR A 40 -8.95 -6.61 3.05
C TYR A 40 -7.93 -5.50 3.31
N LEU A 41 -7.06 -5.74 4.28
CA LEU A 41 -5.96 -4.85 4.64
C LEU A 41 -4.67 -5.67 4.79
N GLY A 42 -3.53 -5.12 4.34
CA GLY A 42 -2.21 -5.69 4.63
C GLY A 42 -1.88 -5.63 6.12
N ASP A 43 -1.17 -6.62 6.62
CA ASP A 43 -0.74 -6.73 8.02
C ASP A 43 0.78 -6.94 8.09
N ASP A 44 1.53 -5.88 7.90
CA ASP A 44 2.99 -5.93 7.93
C ASP A 44 3.55 -6.10 9.37
N PHE A 45 2.77 -5.71 10.38
CA PHE A 45 3.15 -5.77 11.79
C PHE A 45 2.77 -7.08 12.50
N GLY A 46 2.04 -7.99 11.86
CA GLY A 46 1.57 -9.23 12.48
C GLY A 46 0.46 -9.04 13.50
N LEU A 47 -0.30 -7.96 13.41
CA LEU A 47 -1.40 -7.62 14.31
C LEU A 47 -2.75 -8.18 13.85
N GLY A 48 -2.81 -8.85 12.71
CA GLY A 48 -4.05 -9.22 12.02
C GLY A 48 -5.05 -10.00 12.88
N ARG A 49 -4.60 -10.90 13.77
CA ARG A 49 -5.49 -11.61 14.68
C ARG A 49 -6.18 -10.67 15.66
N LYS A 50 -5.45 -9.68 16.20
CA LYS A 50 -6.01 -8.69 17.12
C LYS A 50 -6.96 -7.74 16.42
N ILE A 51 -6.62 -7.32 15.18
CA ILE A 51 -7.50 -6.51 14.32
C ILE A 51 -8.80 -7.26 14.02
N ALA A 52 -8.71 -8.52 13.58
CA ALA A 52 -9.89 -9.33 13.30
C ALA A 52 -10.75 -9.56 14.55
N LYS A 53 -10.12 -9.77 15.72
CA LYS A 53 -10.83 -9.89 17.01
C LYS A 53 -11.60 -8.61 17.32
N MET A 54 -10.98 -7.44 17.22
CA MET A 54 -11.61 -6.15 17.50
C MET A 54 -12.81 -5.89 16.57
N ILE A 55 -12.70 -6.24 15.28
CA ILE A 55 -13.83 -6.14 14.35
C ILE A 55 -14.98 -7.05 14.80
N ASN A 56 -14.67 -8.32 15.13
CA ASN A 56 -15.70 -9.32 15.44
C ASN A 56 -16.36 -9.14 16.81
N GLU A 57 -15.65 -8.60 17.81
CA GLU A 57 -16.13 -8.52 19.19
C GLU A 57 -16.59 -7.10 19.59
N ASP A 58 -16.00 -6.07 19.02
CA ASP A 58 -16.24 -4.69 19.41
C ASP A 58 -16.97 -3.91 18.32
N PHE A 59 -16.41 -3.76 17.13
CA PHE A 59 -17.04 -2.98 16.06
C PHE A 59 -18.30 -3.65 15.50
N SER A 60 -18.41 -4.98 15.55
CA SER A 60 -19.64 -5.68 15.18
C SER A 60 -20.84 -5.21 16.00
N LYS A 61 -20.65 -4.85 17.27
CA LYS A 61 -21.74 -4.35 18.15
C LYS A 61 -22.26 -2.98 17.69
N ILE A 62 -21.43 -2.21 17.03
CA ILE A 62 -21.80 -0.90 16.45
C ILE A 62 -22.48 -1.08 15.10
N LEU A 63 -22.02 -2.04 14.30
CA LEU A 63 -22.37 -2.17 12.88
C LEU A 63 -23.58 -3.08 12.63
N ILE A 64 -23.74 -4.16 13.41
CA ILE A 64 -24.82 -5.13 13.18
C ILE A 64 -26.18 -4.47 13.46
N GLY A 65 -27.11 -4.64 12.51
CA GLY A 65 -28.45 -4.05 12.56
C GLY A 65 -28.50 -2.57 12.14
N ARG A 66 -27.39 -2.04 11.61
CA ARG A 66 -27.32 -0.65 11.13
C ARG A 66 -27.33 -0.61 9.60
N ASP A 67 -27.82 0.49 9.07
CA ASP A 67 -27.78 0.76 7.64
C ASP A 67 -26.35 1.17 7.21
N PRO A 68 -25.69 0.42 6.31
CA PRO A 68 -24.35 0.74 5.85
C PRO A 68 -24.25 2.05 5.06
N ALA A 69 -25.38 2.62 4.59
CA ALA A 69 -25.38 3.93 3.92
C ALA A 69 -25.02 5.09 4.85
N HIS A 70 -25.19 4.92 6.15
CA HIS A 70 -24.82 5.94 7.15
C HIS A 70 -23.33 5.89 7.50
N VAL A 71 -22.46 5.84 6.48
CA VAL A 71 -20.99 5.64 6.62
C VAL A 71 -20.33 6.64 7.56
N GLU A 72 -20.67 7.92 7.47
CA GLU A 72 -20.09 8.98 8.33
C GLU A 72 -20.48 8.79 9.80
N LEU A 73 -21.76 8.50 10.06
CA LEU A 73 -22.24 8.23 11.41
C LEU A 73 -21.56 7.00 12.02
N LEU A 74 -21.47 5.91 11.25
CA LEU A 74 -20.82 4.68 11.70
C LEU A 74 -19.32 4.89 11.94
N TRP A 75 -18.65 5.69 11.12
CA TRP A 75 -17.28 6.11 11.34
C TRP A 75 -17.12 6.84 12.67
N ASP A 76 -17.98 7.82 12.96
CA ASP A 76 -17.91 8.60 14.18
C ASP A 76 -18.24 7.77 15.43
N GLU A 77 -19.15 6.81 15.35
CA GLU A 77 -19.45 5.88 16.45
C GLU A 77 -18.30 4.89 16.73
N MET A 78 -17.53 4.48 15.72
CA MET A 78 -16.33 3.65 15.91
C MET A 78 -15.12 4.44 16.44
N ARG A 79 -15.06 5.74 16.18
CA ARG A 79 -13.91 6.61 16.44
C ARG A 79 -13.46 6.66 17.92
N PRO A 80 -14.32 6.61 18.95
CA PRO A 80 -13.88 6.60 20.34
C PRO A 80 -12.95 5.46 20.68
N MET A 81 -13.12 4.27 20.08
CA MET A 81 -12.22 3.12 20.29
C MET A 81 -10.82 3.39 19.73
N ALA A 82 -10.71 4.05 18.58
CA ALA A 82 -9.43 4.42 17.97
C ALA A 82 -8.70 5.55 18.72
N ARG A 83 -9.44 6.32 19.51
CA ARG A 83 -8.94 7.42 20.35
C ARG A 83 -8.68 7.05 21.81
N ASN A 84 -9.01 5.82 22.21
CA ASN A 84 -8.79 5.36 23.57
C ASN A 84 -7.28 5.31 23.86
N ILE A 85 -6.83 6.14 24.80
CA ILE A 85 -5.42 6.26 25.18
C ILE A 85 -4.87 5.00 25.88
N LEU A 86 -5.76 4.16 26.45
CA LEU A 86 -5.40 2.89 27.09
C LEU A 86 -5.42 1.71 26.10
N GLY A 87 -5.89 1.94 24.87
CA GLY A 87 -5.98 0.93 23.83
C GLY A 87 -4.77 0.93 22.89
N ASP A 88 -4.63 -0.12 22.11
CA ASP A 88 -3.68 -0.17 21.00
C ASP A 88 -4.27 0.60 19.81
N ARG A 89 -3.87 1.85 19.67
CA ARG A 89 -4.34 2.76 18.63
C ARG A 89 -4.12 2.21 17.22
N ARG A 90 -3.02 1.49 16.99
CA ARG A 90 -2.71 0.90 15.68
C ARG A 90 -3.74 -0.17 15.32
N ILE A 91 -4.04 -1.07 16.23
CA ILE A 91 -5.07 -2.09 16.02
C ILE A 91 -6.43 -1.44 15.76
N ALA A 92 -6.80 -0.47 16.59
CA ALA A 92 -8.10 0.19 16.49
C ALA A 92 -8.29 0.96 15.18
N LEU A 93 -7.26 1.69 14.71
CA LEU A 93 -7.32 2.40 13.42
C LEU A 93 -7.41 1.44 12.23
N HIS A 94 -6.69 0.32 12.24
CA HIS A 94 -6.79 -0.68 11.18
C HIS A 94 -8.16 -1.37 11.19
N ALA A 95 -8.69 -1.69 12.37
CA ALA A 95 -10.01 -2.30 12.51
C ALA A 95 -11.12 -1.32 12.06
N GLN A 96 -11.01 -0.03 12.42
CA GLN A 96 -11.93 1.02 11.97
C GLN A 96 -11.88 1.18 10.44
N ALA A 97 -10.69 1.27 9.85
CA ALA A 97 -10.53 1.41 8.40
C ALA A 97 -11.15 0.23 7.62
N LEU A 98 -10.92 -1.02 8.08
CA LEU A 98 -11.55 -2.19 7.46
C LEU A 98 -13.07 -2.16 7.58
N SER A 99 -13.59 -1.78 8.74
CA SER A 99 -15.03 -1.71 8.99
C SER A 99 -15.70 -0.62 8.15
N ASP A 100 -15.04 0.53 8.01
CA ASP A 100 -15.50 1.64 7.18
C ASP A 100 -15.54 1.27 5.69
N ILE A 101 -14.45 0.71 5.15
CA ILE A 101 -14.40 0.25 3.76
C ILE A 101 -15.48 -0.81 3.49
N LEU A 102 -15.75 -1.68 4.45
CA LEU A 102 -16.79 -2.69 4.35
C LEU A 102 -18.21 -2.05 4.26
N CYS A 103 -18.48 -1.00 5.04
CA CYS A 103 -19.72 -0.24 4.95
C CYS A 103 -19.87 0.45 3.58
N TRP A 104 -18.81 1.09 3.09
CA TRP A 104 -18.78 1.69 1.76
C TRP A 104 -19.02 0.67 0.63
N ASP A 105 -18.46 -0.53 0.73
CA ASP A 105 -18.67 -1.60 -0.28
C ASP A 105 -20.13 -2.09 -0.27
N LEU A 106 -20.71 -2.30 0.92
CA LEU A 106 -22.11 -2.66 1.08
C LEU A 106 -23.03 -1.57 0.55
N TYR A 107 -22.80 -0.31 0.90
CA TYR A 107 -23.59 0.84 0.45
C TYR A 107 -23.53 0.98 -1.08
N ALA A 108 -22.34 0.90 -1.67
CA ALA A 108 -22.19 1.00 -3.12
C ALA A 108 -22.95 -0.13 -3.85
N LYS A 109 -22.92 -1.35 -3.32
CA LYS A 109 -23.65 -2.50 -3.87
C LYS A 109 -25.16 -2.37 -3.68
N SER A 110 -25.64 -1.85 -2.56
CA SER A 110 -27.09 -1.63 -2.34
C SER A 110 -27.67 -0.61 -3.32
N GLU A 111 -26.89 0.40 -3.69
CA GLU A 111 -27.25 1.41 -4.68
C GLU A 111 -27.00 0.96 -6.14
N ASN A 112 -26.44 -0.23 -6.34
CA ASN A 112 -25.98 -0.70 -7.65
C ASN A 112 -25.06 0.31 -8.35
N LYS A 113 -24.19 0.98 -7.58
CA LYS A 113 -23.24 1.99 -8.03
C LYS A 113 -21.83 1.58 -7.65
N SER A 114 -20.84 2.07 -8.41
CA SER A 114 -19.46 1.99 -7.96
C SER A 114 -19.20 2.99 -6.83
N MET A 115 -18.29 2.68 -5.91
CA MET A 115 -17.88 3.58 -4.83
C MET A 115 -17.42 4.95 -5.37
N ILE A 116 -16.69 4.97 -6.48
CA ILE A 116 -16.26 6.23 -7.13
C ILE A 116 -17.45 7.08 -7.59
N THR A 117 -18.56 6.46 -7.97
CA THR A 117 -19.78 7.18 -8.36
C THR A 117 -20.44 7.82 -7.14
N LEU A 118 -20.51 7.11 -6.02
CA LEU A 118 -21.03 7.64 -4.75
C LEU A 118 -20.19 8.82 -4.25
N LEU A 119 -18.86 8.73 -4.42
CA LEU A 119 -17.91 9.78 -4.03
C LEU A 119 -17.84 10.97 -5.03
N GLY A 120 -18.77 11.06 -5.99
CA GLY A 120 -18.83 12.16 -6.93
C GLY A 120 -17.76 12.08 -8.02
N LYS A 121 -17.76 11.00 -8.78
CA LYS A 121 -16.85 10.68 -9.87
C LYS A 121 -16.45 11.90 -10.71
N LYS A 122 -15.15 12.22 -10.69
CA LYS A 122 -14.56 13.30 -11.50
C LYS A 122 -13.71 12.79 -12.67
N ARG A 123 -13.27 11.51 -12.60
CA ARG A 123 -12.41 10.87 -13.60
C ARG A 123 -12.90 9.46 -13.89
N THR A 124 -12.62 8.98 -15.10
CA THR A 124 -12.97 7.61 -15.53
C THR A 124 -11.79 6.65 -15.42
N SER A 125 -10.57 7.18 -15.28
CA SER A 125 -9.34 6.42 -15.18
C SER A 125 -8.31 7.13 -14.30
N ALA A 126 -7.36 6.38 -13.79
CA ALA A 126 -6.18 6.88 -13.08
C ALA A 126 -4.94 6.20 -13.64
N SER A 127 -3.84 6.95 -13.72
CA SER A 127 -2.53 6.38 -14.06
C SER A 127 -2.02 5.52 -12.90
N ILE A 128 -1.47 4.36 -13.21
CA ILE A 128 -0.89 3.45 -12.24
C ILE A 128 0.63 3.44 -12.43
N ILE A 129 1.37 3.61 -11.33
CA ILE A 129 2.79 3.29 -11.23
C ILE A 129 2.96 2.04 -10.36
N ALA A 130 3.86 1.14 -10.76
CA ALA A 130 4.10 -0.10 -10.04
C ALA A 130 5.18 0.09 -8.97
N ILE A 131 4.98 -0.44 -7.77
CA ILE A 131 6.07 -0.62 -6.81
C ILE A 131 6.84 -1.87 -7.26
N ALA A 132 8.06 -1.69 -7.74
CA ALA A 132 8.81 -2.75 -8.40
C ALA A 132 10.33 -2.57 -8.24
N GLY A 133 11.12 -3.33 -8.97
CA GLY A 133 12.56 -3.25 -8.88
C GLY A 133 13.11 -3.74 -7.55
N TYR A 134 12.42 -4.68 -6.88
CA TYR A 134 12.95 -5.33 -5.68
C TYR A 134 14.29 -6.01 -5.96
N TYR A 135 15.12 -6.09 -4.93
CA TYR A 135 16.42 -6.76 -5.02
C TYR A 135 16.25 -8.28 -5.08
N GLY A 136 17.15 -8.95 -5.74
CA GLY A 136 17.18 -10.40 -5.83
C GLY A 136 18.63 -10.92 -5.95
N PRO A 137 18.92 -12.15 -5.51
CA PRO A 137 20.29 -12.69 -5.43
C PRO A 137 21.01 -12.75 -6.78
N HIS A 138 20.28 -12.72 -7.88
CA HIS A 138 20.83 -12.80 -9.26
C HIS A 138 20.18 -11.80 -10.20
N LYS A 139 19.49 -10.78 -9.67
CA LYS A 139 18.80 -9.80 -10.48
C LYS A 139 19.78 -8.78 -11.05
N SER A 140 20.05 -8.89 -12.34
CA SER A 140 20.94 -8.00 -13.08
C SER A 140 20.23 -6.69 -13.50
N LEU A 141 21.00 -5.73 -14.01
CA LEU A 141 20.45 -4.53 -14.66
C LEU A 141 19.64 -4.88 -15.91
N ILE A 142 20.01 -5.95 -16.62
CA ILE A 142 19.26 -6.45 -17.79
C ILE A 142 17.87 -6.94 -17.36
N ASP A 143 17.78 -7.66 -16.25
CA ASP A 143 16.50 -8.13 -15.70
C ASP A 143 15.64 -6.95 -15.27
N LEU A 144 16.25 -5.92 -14.69
CA LEU A 144 15.53 -4.70 -14.30
C LEU A 144 15.01 -3.92 -15.51
N ALA A 145 15.78 -3.82 -16.58
CA ALA A 145 15.33 -3.23 -17.83
C ALA A 145 14.17 -4.02 -18.46
N LYS A 146 14.23 -5.35 -18.40
CA LYS A 146 13.14 -6.23 -18.88
C LYS A 146 11.89 -6.06 -18.02
N GLU A 147 12.02 -6.01 -16.69
CA GLU A 147 10.90 -5.74 -15.77
C GLU A 147 10.24 -4.41 -16.12
N THR A 148 11.02 -3.35 -16.36
CA THR A 148 10.50 -2.03 -16.75
C THR A 148 9.68 -2.11 -18.05
N LYS A 149 10.17 -2.80 -19.07
CA LYS A 149 9.44 -2.98 -20.34
C LYS A 149 8.15 -3.77 -20.15
N ASN A 150 8.18 -4.85 -19.37
CA ASN A 150 6.98 -5.63 -19.05
C ASN A 150 5.91 -4.78 -18.35
N LEU A 151 6.31 -3.86 -17.44
CA LEU A 151 5.36 -2.94 -16.78
C LEU A 151 4.70 -2.00 -17.78
N ILE A 152 5.44 -1.51 -18.78
CA ILE A 152 4.88 -0.69 -19.86
C ILE A 152 3.88 -1.48 -20.70
N GLU A 153 4.24 -2.72 -21.07
CA GLU A 153 3.38 -3.62 -21.86
C GLU A 153 2.04 -3.90 -21.18
N ILE A 154 2.01 -4.06 -19.87
CA ILE A 154 0.76 -4.24 -19.10
C ILE A 154 0.02 -2.92 -18.81
N GLY A 155 0.52 -1.79 -19.31
CA GLY A 155 -0.15 -0.48 -19.22
C GLY A 155 0.22 0.40 -18.03
N CYS A 156 1.20 0.00 -17.19
CA CYS A 156 1.72 0.87 -16.13
C CYS A 156 2.38 2.11 -16.74
N LYS A 157 2.13 3.26 -16.15
CA LYS A 157 2.69 4.54 -16.60
C LYS A 157 4.04 4.87 -15.97
N GLY A 158 4.45 4.08 -14.97
CA GLY A 158 5.69 4.29 -14.25
C GLY A 158 6.03 3.22 -13.25
N MET A 159 7.12 3.46 -12.53
CA MET A 159 7.64 2.61 -11.47
C MET A 159 8.06 3.45 -10.26
N LYS A 160 7.77 2.96 -9.06
CA LYS A 160 8.46 3.32 -7.83
C LYS A 160 9.52 2.26 -7.55
N LEU A 161 10.76 2.56 -7.92
CA LEU A 161 11.91 1.64 -7.83
C LEU A 161 12.42 1.57 -6.39
N LYS A 162 12.68 0.38 -5.88
CA LYS A 162 13.37 0.19 -4.59
C LYS A 162 14.87 0.51 -4.73
N VAL A 163 15.35 1.40 -3.83
CA VAL A 163 16.75 1.82 -3.70
C VAL A 163 17.18 1.73 -2.23
N GLY A 164 18.44 2.00 -1.89
CA GLY A 164 18.97 1.95 -0.52
C GLY A 164 19.41 0.54 -0.06
N GLY A 165 19.38 -0.45 -0.92
CA GLY A 165 19.81 -1.82 -0.59
C GLY A 165 21.18 -2.19 -1.15
N LEU A 166 21.82 -1.30 -1.89
CA LEU A 166 23.16 -1.40 -2.44
C LEU A 166 23.91 -0.07 -2.19
N SER A 167 25.13 0.07 -2.68
CA SER A 167 25.82 1.36 -2.64
C SER A 167 25.09 2.43 -3.46
N VAL A 168 25.28 3.70 -3.12
CA VAL A 168 24.69 4.85 -3.86
C VAL A 168 24.96 4.74 -5.36
N SER A 169 26.20 4.41 -5.73
CA SER A 169 26.60 4.28 -7.14
C SER A 169 25.92 3.11 -7.87
N GLU A 170 25.65 2.00 -7.18
CA GLU A 170 24.96 0.86 -7.76
C GLU A 170 23.47 1.14 -7.90
N ASP A 171 22.84 1.75 -6.90
CA ASP A 171 21.44 2.16 -6.97
C ASP A 171 21.23 3.26 -8.02
N PHE A 172 22.16 4.20 -8.17
CA PHE A 172 22.15 5.15 -9.29
C PHE A 172 22.14 4.45 -10.65
N ARG A 173 22.98 3.42 -10.85
CA ARG A 173 22.99 2.64 -12.11
C ARG A 173 21.65 1.95 -12.35
N ARG A 174 20.98 1.48 -11.30
CA ARG A 174 19.64 0.88 -11.39
C ARG A 174 18.61 1.91 -11.83
N VAL A 175 18.62 3.11 -11.24
CA VAL A 175 17.72 4.21 -11.64
C VAL A 175 17.94 4.60 -13.10
N LYS A 176 19.21 4.77 -13.51
CA LYS A 176 19.59 5.07 -14.89
C LYS A 176 19.08 4.00 -15.85
N THR A 177 19.23 2.72 -15.50
CA THR A 177 18.74 1.58 -16.31
C THR A 177 17.22 1.63 -16.50
N VAL A 178 16.46 1.95 -15.45
CA VAL A 178 15.00 2.09 -15.53
C VAL A 178 14.62 3.29 -16.40
N ARG A 179 15.30 4.42 -16.26
CA ARG A 179 15.08 5.61 -17.10
C ARG A 179 15.36 5.33 -18.58
N GLU A 180 16.47 4.67 -18.88
CA GLU A 180 16.82 4.28 -20.26
C GLU A 180 15.82 3.28 -20.85
N ALA A 181 15.38 2.30 -20.08
CA ALA A 181 14.42 1.28 -20.54
C ALA A 181 12.99 1.84 -20.70
N GLY A 182 12.60 2.75 -19.82
CA GLY A 182 11.26 3.33 -19.77
C GLY A 182 11.09 4.56 -20.68
N GLY A 183 12.17 5.24 -21.01
CA GLY A 183 12.14 6.50 -21.75
C GLY A 183 11.76 7.70 -20.88
N LYS A 184 11.76 8.90 -21.49
CA LYS A 184 11.54 10.18 -20.80
C LYS A 184 10.15 10.32 -20.19
N ASP A 185 9.14 9.75 -20.81
CA ASP A 185 7.73 9.89 -20.37
C ASP A 185 7.33 8.85 -19.32
N PHE A 186 8.22 7.90 -18.99
CA PHE A 186 7.98 6.91 -17.96
C PHE A 186 8.12 7.53 -16.57
N LEU A 187 7.03 7.55 -15.80
CA LEU A 187 6.98 8.14 -14.47
C LEU A 187 7.86 7.33 -13.49
N LEU A 188 8.98 7.91 -13.06
CA LEU A 188 9.95 7.23 -12.22
C LEU A 188 10.07 7.91 -10.87
N ALA A 189 9.75 7.17 -9.82
CA ALA A 189 10.01 7.52 -8.43
C ALA A 189 10.93 6.47 -7.80
N VAL A 190 11.56 6.82 -6.69
CA VAL A 190 12.41 5.89 -5.92
C VAL A 190 12.00 5.87 -4.45
N ASP A 191 12.26 4.74 -3.78
CA ASP A 191 11.91 4.54 -2.38
C ASP A 191 13.08 3.82 -1.67
N ALA A 192 13.74 4.53 -0.76
CA ALA A 192 14.88 4.03 0.00
C ALA A 192 14.46 3.31 1.28
N ASN A 193 13.22 3.45 1.73
CA ASN A 193 12.73 2.88 2.98
C ASN A 193 13.63 3.19 4.19
N GLN A 194 14.06 4.47 4.31
CA GLN A 194 14.85 4.98 5.43
C GLN A 194 16.23 4.33 5.58
N ALA A 195 16.84 3.91 4.46
CA ALA A 195 18.06 3.12 4.50
C ALA A 195 19.35 3.96 4.52
N TRP A 196 19.30 5.23 4.09
CA TRP A 196 20.48 6.05 3.92
C TRP A 196 20.78 6.96 5.12
N THR A 197 22.06 7.32 5.28
CA THR A 197 22.47 8.51 6.02
C THR A 197 22.09 9.77 5.23
N LEU A 198 22.16 10.94 5.87
CA LEU A 198 21.92 12.21 5.18
C LEU A 198 22.93 12.43 4.03
N GLU A 199 24.20 12.08 4.25
CA GLU A 199 25.26 12.20 3.24
C GLU A 199 24.97 11.34 2.02
N GLU A 200 24.61 10.06 2.21
CA GLU A 200 24.26 9.13 1.12
C GLU A 200 23.02 9.59 0.38
N ALA A 201 22.00 10.09 1.08
CA ALA A 201 20.78 10.61 0.48
C ALA A 201 21.07 11.84 -0.40
N LEU A 202 21.91 12.76 0.05
CA LEU A 202 22.33 13.94 -0.71
C LEU A 202 23.21 13.56 -1.92
N GLU A 203 24.14 12.60 -1.75
CA GLU A 203 24.95 12.07 -2.85
C GLU A 203 24.06 11.46 -3.94
N PHE A 204 23.12 10.62 -3.54
CA PHE A 204 22.18 9.98 -4.47
C PHE A 204 21.29 11.01 -5.17
N ALA A 205 20.73 11.98 -4.44
CA ALA A 205 19.88 13.01 -5.02
C ALA A 205 20.61 13.83 -6.08
N ARG A 206 21.85 14.26 -5.81
CA ARG A 206 22.71 14.97 -6.77
C ARG A 206 23.03 14.11 -8.01
N ALA A 207 23.35 12.84 -7.80
CA ALA A 207 23.63 11.92 -8.90
C ALA A 207 22.41 11.73 -9.83
N CYS A 208 21.20 11.75 -9.26
CA CYS A 208 19.95 11.53 -9.98
C CYS A 208 19.28 12.81 -10.52
N GLU A 209 19.82 14.00 -10.27
CA GLU A 209 19.20 15.30 -10.62
C GLU A 209 18.77 15.38 -12.10
N HIS A 210 19.54 14.82 -13.00
CA HIS A 210 19.29 14.81 -14.45
C HIS A 210 18.37 13.68 -14.92
N LEU A 211 17.88 12.81 -14.01
CA LEU A 211 17.05 11.65 -14.34
C LEU A 211 15.56 11.91 -14.18
N ASP A 212 15.13 13.13 -13.90
CA ASP A 212 13.72 13.57 -13.84
C ASP A 212 12.87 12.65 -12.93
N LEU A 213 13.31 12.48 -11.66
CA LEU A 213 12.57 11.69 -10.69
C LEU A 213 11.34 12.47 -10.20
N LEU A 214 10.19 11.81 -10.10
CA LEU A 214 8.97 12.38 -9.52
C LEU A 214 9.14 12.73 -8.04
N TRP A 215 9.76 11.83 -7.27
CA TRP A 215 10.14 12.02 -5.88
C TRP A 215 11.15 10.97 -5.42
N ILE A 216 11.81 11.27 -4.31
CA ILE A 216 12.60 10.32 -3.52
C ILE A 216 11.82 10.09 -2.22
N GLU A 217 11.37 8.84 -1.98
CA GLU A 217 10.57 8.46 -0.82
C GLU A 217 11.45 7.93 0.29
N GLU A 218 11.21 8.41 1.51
CA GLU A 218 11.88 7.98 2.74
C GLU A 218 13.41 7.83 2.57
N PRO A 219 14.16 8.88 2.16
CA PRO A 219 15.60 8.75 1.95
C PRO A 219 16.35 8.43 3.25
N VAL A 220 15.96 9.07 4.33
CA VAL A 220 16.56 8.93 5.68
C VAL A 220 15.51 8.49 6.69
N HIS A 221 15.94 8.06 7.88
CA HIS A 221 15.02 7.70 8.95
C HIS A 221 14.16 8.92 9.35
N TRP A 222 12.89 8.69 9.69
CA TRP A 222 11.90 9.74 9.98
C TRP A 222 12.24 10.60 11.21
N ASP A 223 13.08 10.12 12.12
CA ASP A 223 13.56 10.85 13.30
C ASP A 223 14.99 11.41 13.14
N ASN A 224 15.50 11.43 11.90
CA ASN A 224 16.78 12.02 11.58
C ASN A 224 16.58 13.52 11.33
N ASP A 225 16.98 14.34 12.29
CA ASP A 225 16.96 15.81 12.24
C ASP A 225 18.15 16.37 11.44
#